data_617928b8da345af9b896848ff2919b90
#
_entry.id   617928b8da345af9b896848ff2919b90
#
_cell.length_a   1.000
_cell.length_b   1.000
_cell.length_c   1.000
_cell.angle_alpha   90.00
_cell.angle_beta   90.00
_cell.angle_gamma   90.00
#
_symmetry.space_group_name_H-M   'P 1'
#
loop_
_entity.id
_entity.type
_entity.pdbx_description
1 polymer ?
#
loop_
_entity_poly.entity_id
_entity_poly.type
_entity_poly.pdbx_seq_one_letter_code
_entity_poly.pdbx_strand_id
1 'polypeptide(L)'
;MARKIAILGDIHANIDALSVVLRDCQEQGVTEYLCTGDVVGYNACPHECLAWIRELGCPVVKGNHDHYVASEQNLEDFNPAAAAVVEWTRDQLVAEEIAWLRDLPFSVTDKGITIVHSTMDHPENFGYVFDHQQAETNFIQQKTPICFHGHTHCPMIYEKQMNGIYRIDPQDIQLKPGRKYFINVGSVGQPRDGDPRATYVIYDPLARQVQFRRLAYDIETAQARIRAAGLPERLAERLAYGQ
;
A
#
# COMPACT_ATOMS: atom_id res chain seq x y z
N MET A 1 -27.32 1.20 -2.53
CA MET A 1 -26.22 2.11 -2.93
C MET A 1 -25.19 1.28 -3.68
N ALA A 2 -24.51 1.84 -4.68
CA ALA A 2 -23.42 1.16 -5.34
C ALA A 2 -22.30 0.87 -4.32
N ARG A 3 -21.76 -0.35 -4.32
CA ARG A 3 -20.64 -0.74 -3.46
C ARG A 3 -19.35 -0.26 -4.11
N LYS A 4 -18.65 0.67 -3.50
CA LYS A 4 -17.33 1.12 -3.92
C LYS A 4 -16.31 0.84 -2.82
N ILE A 5 -15.22 0.22 -3.18
CA ILE A 5 -14.14 -0.19 -2.27
C ILE A 5 -12.91 0.63 -2.59
N ALA A 6 -12.37 1.36 -1.62
CA ALA A 6 -11.04 1.94 -1.74
C ALA A 6 -9.98 0.93 -1.32
N ILE A 7 -8.94 0.79 -2.12
CA ILE A 7 -7.76 -0.02 -1.79
C ILE A 7 -6.59 0.94 -1.56
N LEU A 8 -6.18 1.02 -0.29
CA LEU A 8 -5.08 1.85 0.19
C LEU A 8 -3.84 0.97 0.36
N GLY A 9 -2.65 1.53 0.19
CA GLY A 9 -1.40 0.83 0.47
C GLY A 9 -0.23 1.77 0.61
N ASP A 10 0.85 1.28 1.24
CA ASP A 10 2.11 2.01 1.36
C ASP A 10 1.89 3.44 1.88
N ILE A 11 1.18 3.52 3.03
CA ILE A 11 0.76 4.77 3.68
C ILE A 11 1.96 5.44 4.34
N HIS A 12 2.84 4.61 4.90
CA HIS A 12 4.12 5.03 5.44
C HIS A 12 4.05 6.24 6.35
N ALA A 13 3.13 6.24 7.33
CA ALA A 13 3.02 7.29 8.33
C ALA A 13 2.88 8.71 7.75
N ASN A 14 2.40 8.86 6.50
CA ASN A 14 2.16 10.14 5.85
C ASN A 14 0.71 10.60 6.06
N ILE A 15 0.46 11.28 7.17
CA ILE A 15 -0.88 11.74 7.55
C ILE A 15 -1.41 12.80 6.58
N ASP A 16 -0.53 13.62 6.01
CA ASP A 16 -0.91 14.69 5.08
C ASP A 16 -1.45 14.09 3.78
N ALA A 17 -0.81 13.03 3.27
CA ALA A 17 -1.29 12.28 2.11
C ALA A 17 -2.54 11.45 2.44
N LEU A 18 -2.56 10.74 3.57
CA LEU A 18 -3.71 9.92 3.97
C LEU A 18 -4.97 10.79 4.15
N SER A 19 -4.84 12.01 4.68
CA SER A 19 -5.97 12.92 4.91
C SER A 19 -6.68 13.30 3.60
N VAL A 20 -5.94 13.60 2.54
CA VAL A 20 -6.54 13.96 1.24
C VAL A 20 -7.15 12.73 0.56
N VAL A 21 -6.55 11.55 0.72
CA VAL A 21 -7.08 10.30 0.19
C VAL A 21 -8.41 9.94 0.87
N LEU A 22 -8.51 10.01 2.19
CA LEU A 22 -9.76 9.69 2.90
C LEU A 22 -10.87 10.69 2.57
N ARG A 23 -10.54 11.96 2.38
CA ARG A 23 -11.51 12.97 1.92
C ARG A 23 -12.03 12.64 0.52
N ASP A 24 -11.14 12.35 -0.43
CA ASP A 24 -11.54 11.97 -1.79
C ASP A 24 -12.39 10.68 -1.77
N CYS A 25 -12.06 9.69 -0.92
CA CYS A 25 -12.89 8.51 -0.74
C CYS A 25 -14.34 8.86 -0.36
N GLN A 26 -14.53 9.79 0.56
CA GLN A 26 -15.87 10.26 0.95
C GLN A 26 -16.58 10.95 -0.21
N GLU A 27 -15.90 11.83 -0.94
CA GLU A 27 -16.44 12.54 -2.11
C GLU A 27 -16.82 11.58 -3.26
N GLN A 28 -16.04 10.51 -3.44
CA GLN A 28 -16.31 9.44 -4.42
C GLN A 28 -17.41 8.48 -3.99
N GLY A 29 -17.91 8.58 -2.75
CA GLY A 29 -18.94 7.70 -2.20
C GLY A 29 -18.43 6.28 -1.94
N VAL A 30 -17.17 6.14 -1.50
CA VAL A 30 -16.60 4.88 -1.03
C VAL A 30 -17.37 4.39 0.19
N THR A 31 -17.65 3.10 0.22
CA THR A 31 -18.44 2.45 1.29
C THR A 31 -17.65 1.40 2.07
N GLU A 32 -16.54 0.91 1.49
CA GLU A 32 -15.69 -0.11 2.11
C GLU A 32 -14.23 0.20 1.80
N TYR A 33 -13.32 -0.30 2.65
CA TYR A 33 -11.88 -0.10 2.51
C TYR A 33 -11.15 -1.44 2.59
N LEU A 34 -10.00 -1.52 1.94
CA LEU A 34 -8.99 -2.56 2.07
C LEU A 34 -7.62 -1.88 2.16
N CYS A 35 -6.70 -2.44 2.94
CA CYS A 35 -5.34 -1.90 3.04
C CYS A 35 -4.30 -2.98 2.74
N THR A 36 -3.42 -2.70 1.79
CA THR A 36 -2.35 -3.62 1.38
C THR A 36 -1.10 -3.54 2.26
N GLY A 37 -1.17 -2.87 3.43
CA GLY A 37 -0.08 -2.81 4.40
C GLY A 37 0.86 -1.62 4.22
N ASP A 38 1.96 -1.68 4.94
CA ASP A 38 2.92 -0.58 5.12
C ASP A 38 2.21 0.70 5.59
N VAL A 39 1.48 0.54 6.71
CA VAL A 39 0.82 1.68 7.37
C VAL A 39 1.85 2.61 8.00
N VAL A 40 2.94 2.04 8.54
CA VAL A 40 4.02 2.77 9.20
C VAL A 40 5.31 2.83 8.38
N GLY A 41 6.31 3.52 8.88
CA GLY A 41 7.62 3.69 8.26
C GLY A 41 7.77 4.97 7.42
N TYR A 42 8.97 5.37 7.14
CA TYR A 42 9.44 6.50 6.32
C TYR A 42 9.03 7.90 6.78
N ASN A 43 7.76 8.16 7.06
CA ASN A 43 7.27 9.47 7.51
C ASN A 43 7.02 9.51 9.01
N ALA A 44 6.55 10.66 9.51
CA ALA A 44 6.67 11.03 10.92
C ALA A 44 5.37 10.94 11.75
N CYS A 45 4.28 10.38 11.20
CA CYS A 45 2.99 10.29 11.91
C CYS A 45 2.47 8.83 11.98
N PRO A 46 3.24 7.88 12.56
CA PRO A 46 2.83 6.48 12.58
C PRO A 46 1.59 6.25 13.46
N HIS A 47 1.53 6.90 14.63
CA HIS A 47 0.42 6.78 15.57
C HIS A 47 -0.91 7.22 14.94
N GLU A 48 -0.91 8.40 14.33
CA GLU A 48 -2.12 8.99 13.72
C GLU A 48 -2.59 8.15 12.52
N CYS A 49 -1.67 7.70 11.68
CA CYS A 49 -2.03 6.84 10.54
C CYS A 49 -2.59 5.49 10.99
N LEU A 50 -1.99 4.87 12.02
CA LEU A 50 -2.53 3.64 12.62
C LEU A 50 -3.91 3.86 13.20
N ALA A 51 -4.13 4.94 13.95
CA ALA A 51 -5.43 5.26 14.53
C ALA A 51 -6.51 5.37 13.44
N TRP A 52 -6.24 6.10 12.36
CA TRP A 52 -7.21 6.26 11.27
C TRP A 52 -7.49 4.95 10.52
N ILE A 53 -6.46 4.15 10.22
CA ILE A 53 -6.66 2.86 9.54
C ILE A 53 -7.42 1.88 10.44
N ARG A 54 -7.17 1.85 11.74
CA ARG A 54 -7.92 1.03 12.69
C ARG A 54 -9.38 1.50 12.80
N GLU A 55 -9.65 2.82 12.78
CA GLU A 55 -11.00 3.38 12.80
C GLU A 55 -11.82 2.99 11.57
N LEU A 56 -11.20 2.83 10.39
CA LEU A 56 -11.88 2.33 9.19
C LEU A 56 -12.45 0.92 9.37
N GLY A 57 -11.95 0.13 10.31
CA GLY A 57 -12.40 -1.23 10.62
C GLY A 57 -12.32 -2.19 9.43
N CYS A 58 -11.40 -1.94 8.50
CA CYS A 58 -11.24 -2.69 7.26
C CYS A 58 -10.20 -3.81 7.36
N PRO A 59 -10.24 -4.81 6.46
CA PRO A 59 -9.15 -5.74 6.31
C PRO A 59 -7.83 -5.05 5.96
N VAL A 60 -6.77 -5.37 6.72
CA VAL A 60 -5.40 -4.87 6.52
C VAL A 60 -4.48 -6.08 6.45
N VAL A 61 -3.54 -6.10 5.50
CA VAL A 61 -2.45 -7.08 5.48
C VAL A 61 -1.15 -6.45 5.92
N LYS A 62 -0.23 -7.29 6.39
CA LYS A 62 1.06 -6.88 6.91
C LYS A 62 2.03 -6.52 5.80
N GLY A 63 2.54 -5.27 5.80
CA GLY A 63 3.67 -4.88 4.99
C GLY A 63 5.01 -5.17 5.66
N ASN A 64 6.11 -4.98 4.93
CA ASN A 64 7.45 -5.23 5.48
C ASN A 64 7.82 -4.23 6.58
N HIS A 65 7.43 -2.96 6.46
CA HIS A 65 7.65 -1.98 7.53
C HIS A 65 6.82 -2.32 8.76
N ASP A 66 5.55 -2.70 8.60
CA ASP A 66 4.69 -3.15 9.69
C ASP A 66 5.31 -4.38 10.40
N HIS A 67 5.84 -5.32 9.59
CA HIS A 67 6.50 -6.52 10.09
C HIS A 67 7.77 -6.18 10.89
N TYR A 68 8.66 -5.38 10.31
CA TYR A 68 9.94 -5.06 10.97
C TYR A 68 9.75 -4.22 12.22
N VAL A 69 8.82 -3.27 12.21
CA VAL A 69 8.47 -2.47 13.39
C VAL A 69 7.93 -3.36 14.52
N ALA A 70 7.12 -4.37 14.20
CA ALA A 70 6.48 -5.25 15.19
C ALA A 70 7.31 -6.49 15.57
N SER A 71 8.46 -6.72 14.93
CA SER A 71 9.34 -7.85 15.20
C SER A 71 10.55 -7.43 16.04
N GLU A 72 11.18 -8.41 16.70
CA GLU A 72 12.46 -8.23 17.41
C GLU A 72 13.66 -8.54 16.51
N GLN A 73 13.46 -8.59 15.19
CA GLN A 73 14.54 -8.89 14.26
C GLN A 73 15.67 -7.87 14.34
N ASN A 74 16.90 -8.38 14.26
CA ASN A 74 18.09 -7.56 14.11
C ASN A 74 18.04 -6.81 12.76
N LEU A 75 18.40 -5.54 12.76
CA LEU A 75 18.39 -4.66 11.61
C LEU A 75 19.79 -4.42 11.02
N GLU A 76 20.81 -5.20 11.47
CA GLU A 76 22.22 -5.00 11.06
C GLU A 76 22.44 -5.14 9.54
N ASP A 77 21.64 -6.00 8.90
CA ASP A 77 21.71 -6.22 7.45
C ASP A 77 20.86 -5.21 6.63
N PHE A 78 20.18 -4.29 7.31
CA PHE A 78 19.34 -3.29 6.66
C PHE A 78 20.15 -2.12 6.12
N ASN A 79 19.61 -1.45 5.09
CA ASN A 79 20.09 -0.11 4.76
C ASN A 79 19.99 0.77 6.01
N PRO A 80 21.05 1.51 6.40
CA PRO A 80 21.08 2.29 7.64
C PRO A 80 19.91 3.28 7.79
N ALA A 81 19.46 3.89 6.68
CA ALA A 81 18.31 4.79 6.73
C ALA A 81 17.00 4.04 7.00
N ALA A 82 16.83 2.84 6.47
CA ALA A 82 15.66 2.01 6.74
C ALA A 82 15.66 1.49 8.18
N ALA A 83 16.81 1.06 8.69
CA ALA A 83 16.98 0.63 10.08
C ALA A 83 16.61 1.78 11.05
N ALA A 84 17.16 2.96 10.84
CA ALA A 84 16.86 4.13 11.67
C ALA A 84 15.37 4.49 11.69
N VAL A 85 14.67 4.34 10.57
CA VAL A 85 13.22 4.56 10.51
C VAL A 85 12.46 3.50 11.32
N VAL A 86 12.84 2.23 11.21
CA VAL A 86 12.19 1.16 11.97
C VAL A 86 12.38 1.36 13.46
N GLU A 87 13.60 1.65 13.92
CA GLU A 87 13.91 1.93 15.33
C GLU A 87 13.12 3.14 15.82
N TRP A 88 13.19 4.27 15.10
CA TRP A 88 12.44 5.46 15.45
C TRP A 88 10.93 5.18 15.54
N THR A 89 10.37 4.44 14.58
CA THR A 89 8.94 4.12 14.57
C THR A 89 8.54 3.26 15.77
N ARG A 90 9.39 2.27 16.15
CA ARG A 90 9.17 1.46 17.36
C ARG A 90 9.07 2.33 18.62
N ASP A 91 9.93 3.34 18.72
CA ASP A 91 9.96 4.26 19.88
C ASP A 91 8.73 5.18 19.94
N GLN A 92 8.08 5.43 18.82
CA GLN A 92 6.87 6.27 18.76
C GLN A 92 5.58 5.48 19.11
N LEU A 93 5.55 4.17 18.91
CA LEU A 93 4.34 3.36 19.05
C LEU A 93 4.19 2.79 20.45
N VAL A 94 2.95 2.71 20.93
CA VAL A 94 2.63 2.03 22.17
C VAL A 94 2.53 0.51 21.96
N ALA A 95 2.66 -0.24 23.04
CA ALA A 95 2.66 -1.71 22.99
C ALA A 95 1.43 -2.32 22.30
N GLU A 96 0.26 -1.69 22.43
CA GLU A 96 -0.98 -2.12 21.77
C GLU A 96 -0.90 -1.98 20.26
N GLU A 97 -0.30 -0.91 19.75
CA GLU A 97 -0.12 -0.68 18.30
C GLU A 97 0.89 -1.66 17.71
N ILE A 98 1.99 -1.90 18.41
CA ILE A 98 2.96 -2.93 18.05
C ILE A 98 2.30 -4.33 18.00
N ALA A 99 1.47 -4.67 19.00
CA ALA A 99 0.73 -5.92 19.01
C ALA A 99 -0.25 -6.01 17.83
N TRP A 100 -0.96 -4.94 17.51
CA TRP A 100 -1.87 -4.90 16.38
C TRP A 100 -1.13 -5.14 15.05
N LEU A 101 0.00 -4.47 14.81
CA LEU A 101 0.85 -4.71 13.63
C LEU A 101 1.37 -6.16 13.57
N ARG A 102 1.74 -6.72 14.73
CA ARG A 102 2.22 -8.12 14.83
C ARG A 102 1.15 -9.12 14.41
N ASP A 103 -0.10 -8.86 14.71
CA ASP A 103 -1.22 -9.77 14.48
C ASP A 103 -1.81 -9.65 13.06
N LEU A 104 -1.37 -8.67 12.25
CA LEU A 104 -1.82 -8.55 10.87
C LEU A 104 -1.48 -9.81 10.06
N PRO A 105 -2.41 -10.32 9.23
CA PRO A 105 -2.15 -11.41 8.30
C PRO A 105 -1.29 -10.96 7.12
N PHE A 106 -0.57 -11.87 6.48
CA PHE A 106 0.17 -11.59 5.25
C PHE A 106 -0.72 -11.53 3.99
N SER A 107 -1.89 -12.15 4.04
CA SER A 107 -2.87 -12.10 2.95
C SER A 107 -4.30 -12.20 3.49
N VAL A 108 -5.23 -11.56 2.81
CA VAL A 108 -6.67 -11.67 3.09
C VAL A 108 -7.41 -11.92 1.78
N THR A 109 -8.38 -12.83 1.83
CA THR A 109 -9.34 -13.03 0.74
C THR A 109 -10.74 -12.79 1.27
N ASP A 110 -11.43 -11.82 0.72
CA ASP A 110 -12.82 -11.49 1.05
C ASP A 110 -13.63 -11.21 -0.21
N LYS A 111 -14.82 -11.79 -0.29
CA LYS A 111 -15.82 -11.53 -1.35
C LYS A 111 -15.25 -11.60 -2.79
N GLY A 112 -14.30 -12.50 -3.05
CA GLY A 112 -13.69 -12.69 -4.36
C GLY A 112 -12.55 -11.73 -4.71
N ILE A 113 -12.08 -10.95 -3.74
CA ILE A 113 -10.92 -10.07 -3.82
C ILE A 113 -9.84 -10.64 -2.92
N THR A 114 -8.60 -10.70 -3.39
CA THR A 114 -7.44 -10.96 -2.54
C THR A 114 -6.63 -9.68 -2.37
N ILE A 115 -6.11 -9.45 -1.20
CA ILE A 115 -5.07 -8.45 -0.94
C ILE A 115 -3.85 -9.13 -0.34
N VAL A 116 -2.67 -8.70 -0.79
CA VAL A 116 -1.36 -9.03 -0.22
C VAL A 116 -0.54 -7.74 -0.20
N HIS A 117 0.52 -7.67 0.60
CA HIS A 117 1.39 -6.51 0.52
C HIS A 117 2.25 -6.55 -0.74
N SER A 118 2.92 -7.65 -0.99
CA SER A 118 3.93 -7.81 -2.06
C SER A 118 3.54 -8.93 -3.03
N THR A 119 3.91 -10.17 -2.74
CA THR A 119 3.69 -11.36 -3.56
C THR A 119 2.74 -12.34 -2.88
N MET A 120 2.04 -13.15 -3.68
CA MET A 120 1.21 -14.25 -3.17
C MET A 120 2.02 -15.52 -2.90
N ASP A 121 3.20 -15.62 -3.52
CA ASP A 121 4.15 -16.68 -3.29
C ASP A 121 5.10 -16.27 -2.17
N HIS A 122 5.03 -16.97 -1.04
CA HIS A 122 5.78 -16.62 0.18
C HIS A 122 5.65 -15.14 0.56
N PRO A 123 4.44 -14.65 0.88
CA PRO A 123 4.19 -13.23 1.14
C PRO A 123 5.01 -12.66 2.30
N GLU A 124 5.45 -13.53 3.22
CA GLU A 124 6.34 -13.21 4.34
C GLU A 124 7.76 -12.81 3.92
N ASN A 125 8.16 -13.11 2.68
CA ASN A 125 9.48 -12.75 2.13
C ASN A 125 9.49 -11.38 1.44
N PHE A 126 8.34 -10.74 1.30
CA PHE A 126 8.17 -9.40 0.71
C PHE A 126 8.87 -9.23 -0.65
N GLY A 127 8.69 -10.21 -1.56
CA GLY A 127 9.25 -10.17 -2.92
C GLY A 127 8.69 -9.01 -3.74
N TYR A 128 9.45 -8.56 -4.73
CA TYR A 128 9.03 -7.50 -5.66
C TYR A 128 8.37 -8.07 -6.92
N VAL A 129 7.50 -7.28 -7.55
CA VAL A 129 6.89 -7.61 -8.83
C VAL A 129 7.06 -6.44 -9.80
N PHE A 130 8.04 -6.54 -10.67
CA PHE A 130 8.38 -5.55 -11.69
C PHE A 130 8.22 -6.08 -13.12
N ASP A 131 8.16 -7.40 -13.31
CA ASP A 131 8.15 -8.04 -14.61
C ASP A 131 7.10 -9.14 -14.76
N HIS A 132 6.99 -9.68 -15.98
CA HIS A 132 6.03 -10.71 -16.33
C HIS A 132 6.29 -12.04 -15.61
N GLN A 133 7.55 -12.42 -15.39
CA GLN A 133 7.91 -13.68 -14.74
C GLN A 133 7.49 -13.67 -13.27
N GLN A 134 7.73 -12.56 -12.59
CA GLN A 134 7.29 -12.37 -11.21
C GLN A 134 5.75 -12.33 -11.12
N ALA A 135 5.08 -11.68 -12.08
CA ALA A 135 3.61 -11.68 -12.15
C ALA A 135 3.05 -13.08 -12.40
N GLU A 136 3.70 -13.91 -13.24
CA GLU A 136 3.28 -15.29 -13.52
C GLU A 136 3.27 -16.15 -12.27
N THR A 137 4.32 -16.08 -11.44
CA THR A 137 4.41 -16.79 -10.17
C THR A 137 3.24 -16.44 -9.26
N ASN A 138 2.86 -15.16 -9.20
CA ASN A 138 1.70 -14.71 -8.44
C ASN A 138 0.37 -15.27 -8.99
N PHE A 139 0.18 -15.28 -10.32
CA PHE A 139 -1.03 -15.83 -10.94
C PHE A 139 -1.20 -17.34 -10.73
N ILE A 140 -0.14 -18.10 -10.49
CA ILE A 140 -0.21 -19.52 -10.13
C ILE A 140 -0.91 -19.68 -8.78
N GLN A 141 -0.58 -18.85 -7.80
CA GLN A 141 -1.16 -18.89 -6.47
C GLN A 141 -2.53 -18.21 -6.37
N GLN A 142 -2.83 -17.28 -7.26
CA GLN A 142 -4.05 -16.49 -7.22
C GLN A 142 -5.29 -17.31 -7.51
N LYS A 143 -6.20 -17.43 -6.53
CA LYS A 143 -7.48 -18.15 -6.65
C LYS A 143 -8.64 -17.23 -7.06
N THR A 144 -8.56 -15.94 -6.73
CA THR A 144 -9.58 -14.93 -7.01
C THR A 144 -9.39 -14.30 -8.40
N PRO A 145 -10.44 -13.72 -9.01
CA PRO A 145 -10.29 -12.98 -10.26
C PRO A 145 -9.40 -11.74 -10.14
N ILE A 146 -9.33 -11.12 -8.96
CA ILE A 146 -8.55 -9.90 -8.72
C ILE A 146 -7.76 -10.01 -7.43
N CYS A 147 -6.50 -9.58 -7.49
CA CYS A 147 -5.63 -9.38 -6.36
C CYS A 147 -5.04 -7.98 -6.41
N PHE A 148 -5.10 -7.25 -5.29
CA PHE A 148 -4.45 -5.97 -5.12
C PHE A 148 -3.21 -6.11 -4.24
N HIS A 149 -2.16 -5.36 -4.59
CA HIS A 149 -0.90 -5.33 -3.83
C HIS A 149 -0.26 -3.93 -3.89
N GLY A 150 0.82 -3.73 -3.13
CA GLY A 150 1.62 -2.50 -3.05
C GLY A 150 3.11 -2.78 -3.16
N HIS A 151 3.88 -2.38 -2.13
CA HIS A 151 5.29 -2.65 -1.89
C HIS A 151 6.29 -1.96 -2.85
N THR A 152 6.06 -1.99 -4.16
CA THR A 152 6.94 -1.29 -5.11
C THR A 152 6.72 0.21 -5.14
N HIS A 153 5.57 0.69 -4.63
CA HIS A 153 5.06 2.06 -4.72
C HIS A 153 4.87 2.58 -6.16
N CYS A 154 4.92 1.69 -7.13
CA CYS A 154 4.71 1.96 -8.54
C CYS A 154 3.42 1.28 -9.00
N PRO A 155 2.35 2.02 -9.26
CA PRO A 155 1.10 1.42 -9.70
C PRO A 155 1.29 0.69 -11.02
N MET A 156 0.67 -0.50 -11.14
CA MET A 156 0.83 -1.37 -12.31
C MET A 156 -0.32 -2.36 -12.39
N ILE A 157 -0.68 -2.75 -13.59
CA ILE A 157 -1.67 -3.79 -13.83
C ILE A 157 -1.03 -4.92 -14.60
N TYR A 158 -1.17 -6.14 -14.09
CA TYR A 158 -0.96 -7.36 -14.87
C TYR A 158 -2.29 -8.04 -15.10
N GLU A 159 -2.57 -8.38 -16.36
CA GLU A 159 -3.76 -9.08 -16.78
C GLU A 159 -3.38 -10.46 -17.35
N LYS A 160 -3.90 -11.53 -16.75
CA LYS A 160 -3.73 -12.91 -17.26
C LYS A 160 -4.92 -13.27 -18.12
N GLN A 161 -4.62 -13.63 -19.36
CA GLN A 161 -5.54 -14.17 -20.37
C GLN A 161 -5.17 -15.63 -20.71
N MET A 162 -5.96 -16.29 -21.55
CA MET A 162 -5.66 -17.66 -22.02
C MET A 162 -4.33 -17.75 -22.80
N ASN A 163 -3.97 -16.70 -23.51
CA ASN A 163 -2.81 -16.65 -24.41
C ASN A 163 -1.60 -15.93 -23.80
N GLY A 164 -1.63 -15.53 -22.53
CA GLY A 164 -0.48 -14.92 -21.87
C GLY A 164 -0.82 -13.92 -20.79
N ILE A 165 0.23 -13.27 -20.29
CA ILE A 165 0.15 -12.19 -19.29
C ILE A 165 0.51 -10.89 -20.00
N TYR A 166 -0.25 -9.84 -19.72
CA TYR A 166 -0.08 -8.52 -20.31
C TYR A 166 0.12 -7.51 -19.20
N ARG A 167 1.14 -6.68 -19.34
CA ARG A 167 1.37 -5.50 -18.51
C ARG A 167 0.59 -4.34 -19.12
N ILE A 168 -0.14 -3.63 -18.28
CA ILE A 168 -0.95 -2.46 -18.64
C ILE A 168 -0.53 -1.33 -17.71
N ASP A 169 -0.21 -0.18 -18.28
CA ASP A 169 0.10 1.02 -17.48
C ASP A 169 -1.11 1.44 -16.64
N PRO A 170 -0.89 2.08 -15.47
CA PRO A 170 -1.96 2.43 -14.56
C PRO A 170 -2.96 3.39 -15.22
N GLN A 171 -4.17 2.90 -15.38
CA GLN A 171 -5.30 3.62 -15.96
C GLN A 171 -6.62 3.02 -15.45
N ASP A 172 -7.71 3.73 -15.64
CA ASP A 172 -9.03 3.19 -15.38
C ASP A 172 -9.33 2.03 -16.33
N ILE A 173 -9.72 0.89 -15.77
CA ILE A 173 -10.00 -0.30 -16.56
C ILE A 173 -11.34 -0.95 -16.19
N GLN A 174 -11.94 -1.56 -17.21
CA GLN A 174 -13.08 -2.46 -17.08
C GLN A 174 -12.58 -3.91 -17.01
N LEU A 175 -12.80 -4.59 -15.89
CA LEU A 175 -12.40 -5.98 -15.71
C LEU A 175 -13.26 -6.92 -16.57
N LYS A 176 -12.61 -7.77 -17.35
CA LYS A 176 -13.29 -8.70 -18.27
C LYS A 176 -13.52 -10.06 -17.60
N PRO A 177 -14.69 -10.67 -17.79
CA PRO A 177 -14.94 -12.02 -17.29
C PRO A 177 -13.92 -13.03 -17.84
N GLY A 178 -13.55 -14.02 -17.01
CA GLY A 178 -12.62 -15.08 -17.40
C GLY A 178 -11.14 -14.66 -17.40
N ARG A 179 -10.81 -13.42 -17.03
CA ARG A 179 -9.44 -12.95 -16.84
C ARG A 179 -9.11 -12.84 -15.37
N LYS A 180 -7.83 -12.90 -15.05
CA LYS A 180 -7.32 -12.58 -13.72
C LYS A 180 -6.51 -11.27 -13.78
N TYR A 181 -6.56 -10.52 -12.70
CA TYR A 181 -5.86 -9.25 -12.55
C TYR A 181 -5.03 -9.24 -11.28
N PHE A 182 -3.77 -8.82 -11.41
CA PHE A 182 -2.86 -8.58 -10.30
C PHE A 182 -2.45 -7.11 -10.38
N ILE A 183 -2.90 -6.30 -9.42
CA ILE A 183 -2.91 -4.84 -9.53
C ILE A 183 -2.14 -4.23 -8.38
N ASN A 184 -1.05 -3.53 -8.69
CA ASN A 184 -0.35 -2.68 -7.75
C ASN A 184 -1.11 -1.34 -7.61
N VAL A 185 -1.46 -0.99 -6.39
CA VAL A 185 -2.27 0.20 -6.09
C VAL A 185 -1.44 1.49 -6.00
N GLY A 186 -0.12 1.39 -6.13
CA GLY A 186 0.80 2.50 -5.89
C GLY A 186 1.03 2.74 -4.41
N SER A 187 1.30 3.97 -4.03
CA SER A 187 1.54 4.36 -2.64
C SER A 187 0.78 5.63 -2.29
N VAL A 188 0.15 5.62 -1.12
CA VAL A 188 -0.44 6.82 -0.52
C VAL A 188 0.66 7.75 -0.04
N GLY A 189 1.64 7.23 0.71
CA GLY A 189 2.57 8.04 1.48
C GLY A 189 3.92 8.32 0.84
N GLN A 190 4.36 7.49 -0.11
CA GLN A 190 5.68 7.65 -0.76
C GLN A 190 5.70 7.04 -2.17
N PRO A 191 5.02 7.65 -3.15
CA PRO A 191 5.08 7.22 -4.55
C PRO A 191 6.50 7.16 -5.11
N ARG A 192 6.78 6.18 -6.02
CA ARG A 192 8.13 5.95 -6.59
C ARG A 192 8.12 5.80 -8.11
N ASP A 193 7.11 6.31 -8.77
CA ASP A 193 6.95 6.26 -10.22
C ASP A 193 7.19 7.62 -10.92
N GLY A 194 7.84 8.57 -10.22
CA GLY A 194 8.15 9.91 -10.70
C GLY A 194 7.00 10.90 -10.57
N ASP A 195 5.86 10.48 -10.02
CA ASP A 195 4.71 11.36 -9.73
C ASP A 195 4.55 11.47 -8.20
N PRO A 196 4.75 12.66 -7.60
CA PRO A 196 4.72 12.82 -6.15
C PRO A 196 3.32 12.74 -5.52
N ARG A 197 2.26 12.67 -6.33
CA ARG A 197 0.87 12.63 -5.86
C ARG A 197 0.54 11.31 -5.19
N ALA A 198 -0.14 11.35 -4.05
CA ALA A 198 -0.68 10.18 -3.37
C ALA A 198 -1.53 9.33 -4.33
N THR A 199 -1.30 8.02 -4.34
CA THR A 199 -2.00 7.11 -5.26
C THR A 199 -2.77 6.05 -4.47
N TYR A 200 -4.01 5.80 -4.88
CA TYR A 200 -4.83 4.70 -4.40
C TYR A 200 -5.81 4.24 -5.49
N VAL A 201 -6.56 3.17 -5.24
CA VAL A 201 -7.49 2.59 -6.21
C VAL A 201 -8.91 2.57 -5.65
N ILE A 202 -9.91 2.86 -6.49
CA ILE A 202 -11.32 2.56 -6.23
C ILE A 202 -11.74 1.38 -7.11
N TYR A 203 -12.32 0.36 -6.48
CA TYR A 203 -12.92 -0.78 -7.17
C TYR A 203 -14.43 -0.78 -6.98
N ASP A 204 -15.16 -0.81 -8.10
CA ASP A 204 -16.61 -1.04 -8.14
C ASP A 204 -16.87 -2.49 -8.59
N PRO A 205 -17.24 -3.40 -7.67
CA PRO A 205 -17.48 -4.81 -8.02
C PRO A 205 -18.68 -5.03 -8.93
N LEU A 206 -19.71 -4.17 -8.84
CA LEU A 206 -20.90 -4.29 -9.67
C LEU A 206 -20.62 -3.87 -11.11
N ALA A 207 -19.96 -2.71 -11.27
CA ALA A 207 -19.50 -2.23 -12.57
C ALA A 207 -18.27 -3.00 -13.07
N ARG A 208 -17.58 -3.76 -12.21
CA ARG A 208 -16.27 -4.39 -12.48
C ARG A 208 -15.24 -3.38 -12.96
N GLN A 209 -15.25 -2.19 -12.39
CA GLN A 209 -14.38 -1.09 -12.78
C GLN A 209 -13.32 -0.85 -11.71
N VAL A 210 -12.08 -0.67 -12.15
CA VAL A 210 -10.96 -0.23 -11.32
C VAL A 210 -10.56 1.16 -11.78
N GLN A 211 -10.47 2.10 -10.85
CA GLN A 211 -10.11 3.49 -11.10
C GLN A 211 -8.87 3.86 -10.28
N PHE A 212 -7.84 4.37 -10.94
CA PHE A 212 -6.65 4.90 -10.28
C PHE A 212 -6.85 6.38 -9.92
N ARG A 213 -6.59 6.71 -8.67
CA ARG A 213 -6.70 8.07 -8.15
C ARG A 213 -5.32 8.61 -7.82
N ARG A 214 -5.02 9.83 -8.25
CA ARG A 214 -3.79 10.55 -7.91
C ARG A 214 -4.15 11.91 -7.34
N LEU A 215 -3.72 12.19 -6.11
CA LEU A 215 -4.12 13.36 -5.36
C LEU A 215 -2.90 14.16 -4.90
N ALA A 216 -2.91 15.44 -5.19
CA ALA A 216 -1.94 16.36 -4.60
C ALA A 216 -2.20 16.50 -3.09
N TYR A 217 -1.15 16.55 -2.31
CA TYR A 217 -1.19 16.80 -0.86
C TYR A 217 -0.10 17.82 -0.49
N ASP A 218 -0.10 18.28 0.75
CA ASP A 218 0.88 19.22 1.25
C ASP A 218 2.22 18.51 1.53
N ILE A 219 3.05 18.41 0.49
CA ILE A 219 4.36 17.76 0.54
C ILE A 219 5.31 18.55 1.47
N GLU A 220 5.24 19.88 1.47
CA GLU A 220 6.13 20.72 2.29
C GLU A 220 5.86 20.48 3.78
N THR A 221 4.60 20.36 4.19
CA THR A 221 4.25 20.01 5.57
C THR A 221 4.71 18.59 5.92
N ALA A 222 4.53 17.60 5.04
CA ALA A 222 5.03 16.25 5.27
C ALA A 222 6.56 16.21 5.42
N GLN A 223 7.30 16.93 4.57
CA GLN A 223 8.76 17.08 4.66
C GLN A 223 9.19 17.75 5.99
N ALA A 224 8.48 18.80 6.39
CA ALA A 224 8.77 19.50 7.64
C ALA A 224 8.59 18.58 8.86
N ARG A 225 7.58 17.70 8.86
CA ARG A 225 7.36 16.69 9.91
C ARG A 225 8.52 15.68 9.97
N ILE A 226 8.99 15.18 8.83
CA ILE A 226 10.13 14.25 8.74
C ILE A 226 11.38 14.90 9.36
N ARG A 227 11.67 16.16 8.99
CA ARG A 227 12.81 16.92 9.53
C ARG A 227 12.68 17.18 11.01
N ALA A 228 11.51 17.59 11.47
CA ALA A 228 11.22 17.83 12.89
C ALA A 228 11.38 16.57 13.75
N ALA A 229 11.08 15.39 13.17
CA ALA A 229 11.27 14.10 13.81
C ALA A 229 12.75 13.62 13.83
N GLY A 230 13.66 14.35 13.20
CA GLY A 230 15.08 13.97 13.10
C GLY A 230 15.33 12.75 12.19
N LEU A 231 14.38 12.41 11.35
CA LEU A 231 14.53 11.33 10.38
C LEU A 231 15.48 11.73 9.23
N PRO A 232 16.08 10.76 8.50
CA PRO A 232 17.03 11.06 7.43
C PRO A 232 16.46 12.02 6.37
N GLU A 233 17.20 13.09 6.06
CA GLU A 233 16.79 14.16 5.12
C GLU A 233 16.33 13.63 3.76
N ARG A 234 16.99 12.57 3.25
CA ARG A 234 16.60 11.92 1.99
C ARG A 234 15.14 11.47 1.97
N LEU A 235 14.56 11.13 3.12
CA LEU A 235 13.14 10.71 3.20
C LEU A 235 12.21 11.90 2.95
N ALA A 236 12.60 13.10 3.38
CA ALA A 236 11.87 14.31 3.09
C ALA A 236 12.03 14.72 1.61
N GLU A 237 13.28 14.76 1.12
CA GLU A 237 13.57 15.20 -0.25
C GLU A 237 12.82 14.37 -1.31
N ARG A 238 12.82 13.05 -1.18
CA ARG A 238 12.26 12.14 -2.18
C ARG A 238 10.75 12.30 -2.39
N LEU A 239 10.00 12.81 -1.39
CA LEU A 239 8.56 13.04 -1.52
C LEU A 239 8.22 14.03 -2.66
N ALA A 240 9.07 15.05 -2.87
CA ALA A 240 8.84 16.04 -3.91
C ALA A 240 9.05 15.50 -5.33
N TYR A 241 9.76 14.37 -5.47
CA TYR A 241 10.12 13.80 -6.77
C TYR A 241 9.37 12.50 -7.09
N GLY A 242 8.59 11.97 -6.17
CA GLY A 242 7.96 10.67 -6.35
C GLY A 242 8.99 9.53 -6.47
N GLN A 243 9.97 9.46 -5.55
CA GLN A 243 11.11 8.52 -5.57
C GLN A 243 11.20 7.67 -4.30
#